data_0f15ba5f573a29a126b82e9e4bed63b3
#
_entry.id   0f15ba5f573a29a126b82e9e4bed63b3
#
_cell.length_a   1.000
_cell.length_b   1.000
_cell.length_c   1.000
_cell.angle_alpha   90.00
_cell.angle_beta   90.00
_cell.angle_gamma   90.00
#
_symmetry.space_group_name_H-M   'P 1'
#
loop_
_entity.id
_entity.type
_entity.pdbx_description
1 polymer ?
#
loop_
_entity_poly.entity_id
_entity_poly.type
_entity_poly.pdbx_seq_one_letter_code
_entity_poly.pdbx_strand_id
1 'polypeptide(L)'
;MSNKPLLYFKNHIEWRNWLHENHETHTVVELVFYKVTSEFESMRWEEAVKVAICYVWIDSTIRKLDDDRRKQTFTPRKDKSVWSKVNKDYIEDLMANDLMHEAGLKKIEIAKQNGSRESL
;
A
#
# COMPACT_ATOMS: atom_id res chain seq x y z
N MET A 1 11.42 -14.12 -14.93
CA MET A 1 11.79 -14.11 -13.50
C MET A 1 11.10 -12.96 -12.80
N SER A 2 10.48 -13.26 -11.70
CA SER A 2 9.81 -12.22 -10.96
C SER A 2 10.84 -11.43 -10.14
N ASN A 3 10.98 -10.15 -10.44
CA ASN A 3 11.83 -9.26 -9.68
C ASN A 3 10.99 -8.53 -8.64
N LYS A 4 10.53 -9.28 -7.64
CA LYS A 4 9.79 -8.69 -6.53
C LYS A 4 10.79 -8.31 -5.45
N PRO A 5 11.12 -7.02 -5.28
CA PRO A 5 12.01 -6.64 -4.19
C PRO A 5 11.38 -6.99 -2.86
N LEU A 6 12.14 -7.62 -1.99
CA LEU A 6 11.73 -7.96 -0.63
C LEU A 6 12.41 -6.97 0.31
N LEU A 7 11.62 -6.10 0.93
CA LEU A 7 12.14 -4.99 1.72
C LEU A 7 11.58 -5.03 3.15
N TYR A 8 12.37 -4.54 4.08
CA TYR A 8 11.98 -4.39 5.46
C TYR A 8 12.08 -2.92 5.87
N PHE A 9 10.96 -2.39 6.40
CA PHE A 9 10.92 -1.03 6.95
C PHE A 9 10.51 -1.09 8.42
N LYS A 10 11.23 -0.37 9.26
CA LYS A 10 10.94 -0.32 10.68
C LYS A 10 9.65 0.43 11.00
N ASN A 11 9.30 1.42 10.16
CA ASN A 11 8.15 2.28 10.40
C ASN A 11 7.55 2.77 9.08
N HIS A 12 6.39 3.39 9.19
CA HIS A 12 5.64 3.86 8.03
C HIS A 12 6.33 5.03 7.30
N ILE A 13 7.20 5.76 7.96
CA ILE A 13 7.92 6.88 7.34
C ILE A 13 8.91 6.35 6.30
N GLU A 14 9.65 5.29 6.63
CA GLU A 14 10.55 4.65 5.68
C GLU A 14 9.81 4.09 4.47
N TRP A 15 8.65 3.47 4.71
CA TRP A 15 7.80 2.94 3.64
C TRP A 15 7.29 4.05 2.73
N ARG A 16 6.83 5.15 3.31
CA ARG A 16 6.37 6.32 2.55
C ARG A 16 7.49 6.90 1.68
N ASN A 17 8.70 7.02 2.23
CA ASN A 17 9.86 7.53 1.49
C ASN A 17 10.20 6.64 0.30
N TRP A 18 10.13 5.32 0.49
CA TRP A 18 10.37 4.38 -0.61
C TRP A 18 9.33 4.55 -1.72
N LEU A 19 8.06 4.64 -1.38
CA LEU A 19 7.01 4.87 -2.37
C LEU A 19 7.19 6.19 -3.08
N HIS A 20 7.54 7.25 -2.36
CA HIS A 20 7.78 8.56 -2.95
C HIS A 20 8.85 8.49 -4.04
N GLU A 21 9.92 7.75 -3.80
CA GLU A 21 11.03 7.63 -4.74
C GLU A 21 10.80 6.59 -5.84
N ASN A 22 10.01 5.57 -5.58
CA ASN A 22 9.95 4.39 -6.44
C ASN A 22 8.58 4.04 -7.04
N HIS A 23 7.51 4.74 -6.68
CA HIS A 23 6.16 4.37 -7.13
C HIS A 23 5.97 4.44 -8.65
N GLU A 24 6.77 5.24 -9.35
CA GLU A 24 6.68 5.35 -10.81
C GLU A 24 7.53 4.33 -11.55
N THR A 25 8.54 3.76 -10.87
CA THR A 25 9.51 2.85 -11.48
C THR A 25 9.30 1.40 -11.11
N HIS A 26 8.47 1.12 -10.11
CA HIS A 26 8.20 -0.23 -9.61
C HIS A 26 6.71 -0.54 -9.69
N THR A 27 6.39 -1.79 -10.00
CA THR A 27 5.01 -2.27 -10.09
C THR A 27 4.69 -3.33 -9.05
N VAL A 28 5.64 -3.67 -8.21
CA VAL A 28 5.46 -4.68 -7.17
C VAL A 28 6.55 -4.52 -6.12
N VAL A 29 6.18 -4.78 -4.87
CA VAL A 29 7.13 -4.86 -3.75
C VAL A 29 6.57 -5.84 -2.73
N GLU A 30 7.45 -6.58 -2.06
CA GLU A 30 7.08 -7.43 -0.93
C GLU A 30 7.67 -6.82 0.32
N LEU A 31 6.83 -6.59 1.34
CA LEU A 31 7.26 -6.03 2.62
C LEU A 31 7.30 -7.10 3.69
N VAL A 32 8.39 -7.11 4.46
CA VAL A 32 8.55 -8.00 5.61
C VAL A 32 7.90 -7.37 6.83
N PHE A 33 7.04 -8.13 7.51
CA PHE A 33 6.44 -7.74 8.78
C PHE A 33 6.86 -8.73 9.86
N TYR A 34 7.39 -8.22 10.96
CA TYR A 34 7.68 -9.02 12.14
C TYR A 34 6.44 -9.09 13.04
N LYS A 35 6.31 -10.18 13.79
CA LYS A 35 5.25 -10.31 14.77
C LYS A 35 5.36 -9.23 15.84
N VAL A 36 4.23 -8.88 16.44
CA VAL A 36 4.17 -7.89 17.51
C VAL A 36 5.08 -8.28 18.68
N THR A 37 5.22 -9.58 18.93
CA THR A 37 6.03 -10.11 20.01
C THR A 37 7.51 -10.20 19.67
N SER A 38 7.89 -9.89 18.43
CA SER A 38 9.29 -9.89 18.01
C SER A 38 10.06 -8.75 18.64
N GLU A 39 11.36 -8.95 18.87
CA GLU A 39 12.26 -7.88 19.31
C GLU A 39 12.55 -6.86 18.19
N PHE A 40 12.26 -7.21 16.93
CA PHE A 40 12.48 -6.31 15.81
C PHE A 40 11.27 -5.41 15.60
N GLU A 41 11.53 -4.11 15.49
CA GLU A 41 10.51 -3.13 15.22
C GLU A 41 9.94 -3.31 13.80
N SER A 42 8.63 -3.23 13.68
CA SER A 42 7.96 -3.36 12.37
C SER A 42 6.67 -2.54 12.40
N MET A 43 6.36 -1.91 11.27
CA MET A 43 5.07 -1.23 11.17
C MET A 43 3.94 -2.24 11.16
N ARG A 44 2.76 -1.81 11.57
CA ARG A 44 1.55 -2.62 11.53
C ARG A 44 1.04 -2.70 10.09
N TRP A 45 0.36 -3.80 9.78
CA TRP A 45 -0.28 -3.98 8.47
C TRP A 45 -1.17 -2.78 8.11
N GLU A 46 -1.98 -2.32 9.07
CA GLU A 46 -2.88 -1.19 8.86
C GLU A 46 -2.12 0.09 8.48
N GLU A 47 -1.01 0.36 9.15
CA GLU A 47 -0.16 1.50 8.81
C GLU A 47 0.39 1.39 7.39
N ALA A 48 0.85 0.21 7.01
CA ALA A 48 1.41 -0.04 5.69
C ALA A 48 0.35 0.15 4.59
N VAL A 49 -0.87 -0.33 4.82
CA VAL A 49 -1.98 -0.18 3.89
C VAL A 49 -2.34 1.29 3.70
N LYS A 50 -2.44 2.05 4.78
CA LYS A 50 -2.76 3.48 4.71
C LYS A 50 -1.72 4.26 3.92
N VAL A 51 -0.44 3.99 4.14
CA VAL A 51 0.63 4.65 3.39
C VAL A 51 0.56 4.27 1.90
N ALA A 52 0.36 2.98 1.61
CA ALA A 52 0.26 2.51 0.23
C ALA A 52 -0.90 3.21 -0.52
N ILE A 53 -2.05 3.36 0.14
CA ILE A 53 -3.22 4.01 -0.44
C ILE A 53 -2.95 5.47 -0.78
N CYS A 54 -2.05 6.16 -0.06
CA CYS A 54 -1.67 7.53 -0.41
C CYS A 54 -1.13 7.64 -1.84
N TYR A 55 -0.59 6.54 -2.38
CA TYR A 55 -0.10 6.44 -3.76
C TYR A 55 -1.00 5.56 -4.62
N VAL A 56 -2.13 5.14 -4.07
CA VAL A 56 -3.09 4.19 -4.65
C VAL A 56 -2.42 2.87 -5.02
N TRP A 57 -1.58 2.40 -4.10
CA TRP A 57 -1.07 1.04 -4.08
C TRP A 57 -1.91 0.23 -3.10
N ILE A 58 -2.11 -1.04 -3.40
CA ILE A 58 -2.94 -1.93 -2.59
C ILE A 58 -2.17 -3.18 -2.18
N ASP A 59 -2.55 -3.75 -1.04
CA ASP A 59 -2.05 -5.05 -0.60
C ASP A 59 -2.73 -6.16 -1.42
N SER A 60 -1.99 -7.23 -1.65
CA SER A 60 -2.53 -8.38 -2.37
C SER A 60 -2.25 -9.67 -1.60
N THR A 61 -1.15 -10.36 -1.88
CA THR A 61 -0.87 -11.67 -1.31
C THR A 61 -0.05 -11.58 -0.03
N ILE A 62 -0.42 -12.36 0.99
CA ILE A 62 0.36 -12.50 2.22
C ILE A 62 0.89 -13.93 2.32
N ARG A 63 2.15 -14.08 2.76
CA ARG A 63 2.79 -15.37 2.92
C ARG A 63 3.69 -15.38 4.14
N LYS A 64 3.72 -16.53 4.83
CA LYS A 64 4.62 -16.74 5.96
C LYS A 64 6.04 -16.91 5.44
N LEU A 65 7.01 -16.23 6.05
CA LEU A 65 8.43 -16.43 5.78
C LEU A 65 9.05 -17.41 6.78
N ASP A 66 8.77 -17.21 8.06
CA ASP A 66 9.21 -18.09 9.15
C ASP A 66 8.31 -17.87 10.36
N ASP A 67 8.68 -18.39 11.53
CA ASP A 67 7.85 -18.29 12.72
C ASP A 67 7.71 -16.88 13.26
N ASP A 68 8.58 -15.95 12.86
CA ASP A 68 8.61 -14.57 13.35
C ASP A 68 8.23 -13.54 12.29
N ARG A 69 8.24 -13.92 11.02
CA ARG A 69 8.05 -12.99 9.90
C ARG A 69 7.04 -13.49 8.88
N ARG A 70 6.38 -12.53 8.26
CA ARG A 70 5.56 -12.76 7.07
C ARG A 70 5.88 -11.68 6.04
N LYS A 71 5.53 -11.93 4.79
CA LYS A 71 5.67 -10.92 3.73
C LYS A 71 4.32 -10.63 3.11
N GLN A 72 4.12 -9.37 2.78
CA GLN A 72 2.91 -8.87 2.15
C GLN A 72 3.29 -8.22 0.83
N THR A 73 2.61 -8.60 -0.25
CA THR A 73 2.84 -8.00 -1.56
C THR A 73 1.98 -6.74 -1.71
N PHE A 74 2.58 -5.67 -2.23
CA PHE A 74 1.89 -4.43 -2.57
C PHE A 74 2.11 -4.12 -4.04
N THR A 75 1.06 -3.68 -4.72
CA THR A 75 1.08 -3.35 -6.15
C THR A 75 0.26 -2.09 -6.40
N PRO A 76 0.56 -1.32 -7.46
CA PRO A 76 -0.33 -0.24 -7.87
C PRO A 76 -1.72 -0.81 -8.19
N ARG A 77 -2.76 -0.09 -7.78
CA ARG A 77 -4.13 -0.47 -8.10
C ARG A 77 -4.36 -0.35 -9.61
N LYS A 78 -5.01 -1.34 -10.18
CA LYS A 78 -5.43 -1.27 -11.60
C LYS A 78 -6.61 -0.29 -11.73
N ASP A 79 -6.59 0.53 -12.75
CA ASP A 79 -7.58 1.60 -12.93
C ASP A 79 -9.03 1.11 -12.95
N LYS A 80 -9.25 -0.11 -13.42
CA LYS A 80 -10.59 -0.69 -13.53
C LYS A 80 -10.96 -1.62 -12.37
N SER A 81 -10.11 -1.74 -11.36
CA SER A 81 -10.41 -2.57 -10.20
C SER A 81 -11.52 -1.96 -9.35
N VAL A 82 -12.36 -2.82 -8.78
CA VAL A 82 -13.36 -2.40 -7.80
C VAL A 82 -12.65 -2.13 -6.47
N TRP A 83 -13.01 -1.04 -5.81
CA TRP A 83 -12.43 -0.69 -4.52
C TRP A 83 -13.14 -1.42 -3.40
N SER A 84 -12.39 -1.96 -2.44
CA SER A 84 -12.99 -2.54 -1.24
C SER A 84 -13.55 -1.43 -0.35
N LYS A 85 -14.51 -1.76 0.50
CA LYS A 85 -15.07 -0.80 1.45
C LYS A 85 -13.99 -0.26 2.39
N VAL A 86 -13.09 -1.12 2.85
CA VAL A 86 -12.00 -0.72 3.76
C VAL A 86 -11.09 0.30 3.08
N ASN A 87 -10.72 0.06 1.82
CA ASN A 87 -9.88 1.00 1.09
C ASN A 87 -10.58 2.33 0.84
N LYS A 88 -11.90 2.31 0.58
CA LYS A 88 -12.69 3.53 0.43
C LYS A 88 -12.67 4.37 1.70
N ASP A 89 -12.88 3.72 2.84
CA ASP A 89 -12.89 4.39 4.14
C ASP A 89 -11.52 5.02 4.44
N TYR A 90 -10.42 4.32 4.11
CA TYR A 90 -9.08 4.86 4.27
C TYR A 90 -8.85 6.07 3.37
N ILE A 91 -9.33 6.03 2.14
CA ILE A 91 -9.18 7.16 1.21
C ILE A 91 -9.91 8.37 1.72
N GLU A 92 -11.14 8.22 2.19
CA GLU A 92 -11.90 9.33 2.75
C GLU A 92 -11.19 9.96 3.95
N ASP A 93 -10.66 9.12 4.84
CA ASP A 93 -9.92 9.57 6.01
C ASP A 93 -8.64 10.31 5.61
N LEU A 94 -7.88 9.76 4.67
CA LEU A 94 -6.64 10.35 4.21
C LEU A 94 -6.86 11.66 3.46
N MET A 95 -7.91 11.75 2.67
CA MET A 95 -8.28 12.99 1.97
C MET A 95 -8.72 14.06 2.96
N ALA A 96 -9.50 13.70 3.97
CA ALA A 96 -9.94 14.62 5.00
C ALA A 96 -8.77 15.20 5.81
N ASN A 97 -7.69 14.44 5.96
CA ASN A 97 -6.48 14.84 6.68
C ASN A 97 -5.38 15.36 5.77
N ASP A 98 -5.66 15.53 4.47
CA ASP A 98 -4.73 16.04 3.46
C ASP A 98 -3.43 15.23 3.37
N LEU A 99 -3.54 13.92 3.53
CA LEU A 99 -2.39 12.99 3.52
C LEU A 99 -2.16 12.28 2.19
N MET A 100 -3.11 12.39 1.25
CA MET A 100 -2.98 11.75 -0.05
C MET A 100 -1.87 12.39 -0.89
N HIS A 101 -1.07 11.56 -1.54
CA HIS A 101 -0.06 12.03 -2.48
C HIS A 101 -0.72 12.43 -3.81
N GLU A 102 -0.11 13.38 -4.52
CA GLU A 102 -0.61 13.85 -5.82
C GLU A 102 -0.82 12.70 -6.82
N ALA A 103 0.12 11.75 -6.88
CA ALA A 103 0.01 10.58 -7.76
C ALA A 103 -1.22 9.75 -7.44
N GLY A 104 -1.55 9.59 -6.14
CA GLY A 104 -2.76 8.89 -5.71
C GLY A 104 -4.02 9.64 -6.09
N LEU A 105 -4.02 10.96 -5.93
CA LEU A 105 -5.16 11.80 -6.31
C LEU A 105 -5.45 11.70 -7.81
N LYS A 106 -4.43 11.66 -8.65
CA LYS A 106 -4.59 11.47 -10.10
C LYS A 106 -5.25 10.14 -10.41
N LYS A 107 -4.85 9.07 -9.74
CA LYS A 107 -5.44 7.74 -9.95
C LYS A 107 -6.89 7.68 -9.50
N ILE A 108 -7.24 8.37 -8.44
CA ILE A 108 -8.63 8.48 -7.99
C ILE A 108 -9.47 9.20 -9.05
N GLU A 109 -8.94 10.25 -9.64
CA GLU A 109 -9.63 10.98 -10.70
C GLU A 109 -9.88 10.09 -11.93
N ILE A 110 -8.88 9.30 -12.34
CA ILE A 110 -9.03 8.33 -13.42
C ILE A 110 -10.11 7.31 -13.08
N ALA A 111 -10.13 6.81 -11.85
CA ALA A 111 -11.15 5.86 -11.40
C ALA A 111 -12.56 6.46 -11.48
N LYS A 112 -12.72 7.73 -11.16
CA LYS A 112 -14.01 8.43 -11.32
C LYS A 112 -14.42 8.48 -12.78
N GLN A 113 -13.49 8.83 -13.68
CA GLN A 113 -13.77 8.98 -15.09
C GLN A 113 -14.17 7.67 -15.76
N ASN A 114 -13.59 6.54 -15.36
CA ASN A 114 -13.89 5.23 -15.94
C ASN A 114 -14.97 4.46 -15.18
N GLY A 115 -15.61 5.07 -14.18
CA GLY A 115 -16.70 4.48 -13.42
C GLY A 115 -16.29 3.53 -12.30
N SER A 116 -15.02 3.21 -12.15
CA SER A 116 -14.55 2.29 -11.11
C SER A 116 -14.87 2.80 -9.71
N ARG A 117 -14.78 4.10 -9.52
CA ARG A 117 -15.00 4.71 -8.21
C ARG A 117 -16.48 4.79 -7.83
N GLU A 118 -17.38 4.68 -8.78
CA GLU A 118 -18.82 4.72 -8.48
C GLU A 118 -19.28 3.49 -7.70
N SER A 119 -18.49 2.43 -7.72
CA SER A 119 -18.72 1.28 -6.86
C SER A 119 -18.46 1.62 -5.39
N LEU A 120 -17.95 2.79 -5.13
CA LEU A 120 -17.79 3.31 -3.77
C LEU A 120 -19.18 3.71 -3.18
#